data_ae135086c67161ae735165144b13df7e
#
_entry.id   ae135086c67161ae735165144b13df7e
#
_cell.length_a   1.000
_cell.length_b   1.000
_cell.length_c   1.000
_cell.angle_alpha   90.00
_cell.angle_beta   90.00
_cell.angle_gamma   90.00
#
_symmetry.space_group_name_H-M   'P 1'
#
loop_
_entity.id
_entity.type
_entity.pdbx_description
1 polymer ?
#
loop_
_entity_poly.entity_id
_entity_poly.type
_entity_poly.pdbx_seq_one_letter_code
_entity_poly.pdbx_strand_id
1 'polypeptide(L)'
;MSRIIPDPVPTDRTLPQKVDVVVIGGGIAGVATTLFLAEKGVSVALCEKGLIAGVQSTRNWGWVRQMGRDPLELPLAIESLTLWRTMNTRIGEETGFRQRGITYAAPMKVTLRL
;
A
#
# COMPACT_ATOMS: atom_id res chain seq x y z
N MET A 1 -13.78 -17.08 -6.84
CA MET A 1 -12.59 -16.51 -6.19
C MET A 1 -12.88 -16.35 -4.72
N SER A 2 -12.11 -16.99 -3.85
CA SER A 2 -12.23 -16.81 -2.40
C SER A 2 -11.91 -15.36 -2.05
N ARG A 3 -12.80 -14.71 -1.30
CA ARG A 3 -12.59 -13.34 -0.82
C ARG A 3 -11.56 -13.39 0.31
N ILE A 4 -10.44 -12.72 0.15
CA ILE A 4 -9.49 -12.53 1.24
C ILE A 4 -10.15 -11.61 2.25
N ILE A 5 -10.29 -12.09 3.47
CA ILE A 5 -10.79 -11.29 4.60
C ILE A 5 -9.57 -10.95 5.45
N PRO A 6 -9.24 -9.67 5.64
CA PRO A 6 -8.12 -9.31 6.50
C PRO A 6 -8.41 -9.63 7.96
N ASP A 7 -7.37 -9.92 8.71
CA ASP A 7 -7.48 -10.10 10.15
C ASP A 7 -7.95 -8.80 10.82
N PRO A 8 -8.79 -8.90 11.85
CA PRO A 8 -9.22 -7.73 12.60
C PRO A 8 -8.02 -7.03 13.27
N VAL A 9 -7.93 -5.73 13.13
CA VAL A 9 -6.95 -4.89 13.82
C VAL A 9 -7.59 -4.31 15.07
N PRO A 10 -6.90 -4.28 16.23
CA PRO A 10 -7.38 -3.57 17.40
C PRO A 10 -7.70 -2.12 17.08
N THR A 11 -8.82 -1.62 17.56
CA THR A 11 -9.27 -0.25 17.32
C THR A 11 -9.64 0.41 18.64
N ASP A 12 -9.44 1.72 18.72
CA ASP A 12 -9.93 2.51 19.84
C ASP A 12 -11.46 2.55 19.84
N ARG A 13 -12.04 2.41 21.02
CA ARG A 13 -13.50 2.47 21.19
C ARG A 13 -14.01 3.90 21.35
N THR A 14 -13.12 4.83 21.66
CA THR A 14 -13.43 6.25 21.86
C THR A 14 -12.61 7.09 20.91
N LEU A 15 -13.28 8.04 20.27
CA LEU A 15 -12.58 9.01 19.42
C LEU A 15 -11.78 9.99 20.27
N PRO A 16 -10.57 10.37 19.85
CA PRO A 16 -9.84 11.46 20.50
C PRO A 16 -10.61 12.78 20.36
N GLN A 17 -10.56 13.61 21.38
CA GLN A 17 -11.24 14.92 21.33
C GLN A 17 -10.58 15.88 20.33
N LYS A 18 -9.29 15.73 20.10
CA LYS A 18 -8.51 16.58 19.19
C LYS A 18 -7.38 15.79 18.58
N VAL A 19 -7.18 15.96 17.30
CA VAL A 19 -6.01 15.50 16.53
C VAL A 19 -5.66 16.56 15.49
N ASP A 20 -4.44 16.53 14.97
CA ASP A 20 -4.00 17.46 13.93
C ASP A 20 -4.55 17.05 12.55
N VAL A 21 -4.66 15.75 12.30
CA VAL A 21 -5.13 15.20 11.01
C VAL A 21 -6.10 14.05 11.23
N VAL A 22 -7.17 14.03 10.47
CA VAL A 22 -8.08 12.88 10.35
C VAL A 22 -7.95 12.29 8.97
N VAL A 23 -7.62 10.99 8.90
CA VAL A 23 -7.57 10.22 7.65
C VAL A 23 -8.83 9.36 7.56
N ILE A 24 -9.58 9.50 6.48
CA ILE A 24 -10.81 8.73 6.25
C ILE A 24 -10.54 7.64 5.22
N GLY A 25 -10.68 6.39 5.64
CA GLY A 25 -10.48 5.19 4.85
C GLY A 25 -9.22 4.42 5.22
N GLY A 26 -9.40 3.17 5.65
CA GLY A 26 -8.35 2.24 6.11
C GLY A 26 -7.79 1.35 5.01
N GLY A 27 -7.79 1.79 3.75
CA GLY A 27 -7.06 1.12 2.66
C GLY A 27 -5.56 1.43 2.70
N ILE A 28 -4.79 0.86 1.76
CA ILE A 28 -3.32 1.03 1.71
C ILE A 28 -2.89 2.51 1.70
N ALA A 29 -3.61 3.37 0.99
CA ALA A 29 -3.29 4.80 0.94
C ALA A 29 -3.51 5.47 2.30
N GLY A 30 -4.65 5.22 2.96
CA GLY A 30 -4.94 5.81 4.27
C GLY A 30 -4.01 5.29 5.36
N VAL A 31 -3.74 3.99 5.39
CA VAL A 31 -2.81 3.39 6.35
C VAL A 31 -1.40 3.94 6.16
N ALA A 32 -0.89 4.02 4.91
CA ALA A 32 0.43 4.58 4.63
C ALA A 32 0.50 6.07 5.00
N THR A 33 -0.53 6.85 4.68
CA THR A 33 -0.61 8.27 5.06
C THR A 33 -0.53 8.43 6.58
N THR A 34 -1.31 7.63 7.31
CA THR A 34 -1.33 7.65 8.78
C THR A 34 0.04 7.28 9.36
N LEU A 35 0.66 6.22 8.84
CA LEU A 35 1.99 5.79 9.26
C LEU A 35 3.01 6.92 9.10
N PHE A 36 3.11 7.50 7.91
CA PHE A 36 4.09 8.54 7.62
C PHE A 36 3.85 9.85 8.37
N LEU A 37 2.60 10.18 8.70
CA LEU A 37 2.28 11.32 9.55
C LEU A 37 2.69 11.04 11.00
N ALA A 38 2.37 9.86 11.53
CA ALA A 38 2.73 9.47 12.88
C ALA A 38 4.25 9.44 13.09
N GLU A 39 5.02 8.93 12.12
CA GLU A 39 6.49 8.95 12.16
C GLU A 39 7.08 10.37 12.20
N LYS A 40 6.34 11.35 11.69
CA LYS A 40 6.71 12.78 11.77
C LYS A 40 6.23 13.45 13.06
N GLY A 41 5.64 12.70 13.99
CA GLY A 41 5.12 13.23 15.25
C GLY A 41 3.79 13.99 15.12
N VAL A 42 3.11 13.87 13.98
CA VAL A 42 1.78 14.47 13.78
C VAL A 42 0.74 13.59 14.45
N SER A 43 -0.12 14.16 15.28
CA SER A 43 -1.23 13.42 15.88
C SER A 43 -2.30 13.14 14.82
N VAL A 44 -2.62 11.86 14.60
CA VAL A 44 -3.48 11.43 13.51
C VAL A 44 -4.52 10.42 13.97
N ALA A 45 -5.76 10.55 13.50
CA ALA A 45 -6.81 9.56 13.66
C ALA A 45 -7.15 8.94 12.30
N LEU A 46 -7.08 7.61 12.20
CA LEU A 46 -7.53 6.85 11.04
C LEU A 46 -8.94 6.32 11.29
N CYS A 47 -9.89 6.74 10.47
CA CYS A 47 -11.29 6.32 10.56
C CYS A 47 -11.62 5.38 9.40
N GLU A 48 -12.09 4.17 9.71
CA GLU A 48 -12.57 3.19 8.72
C GLU A 48 -13.96 2.69 9.16
N LYS A 49 -14.89 2.64 8.19
CA LYS A 49 -16.26 2.18 8.47
C LYS A 49 -16.40 0.65 8.58
N GLY A 50 -15.42 -0.08 8.11
CA GLY A 50 -15.43 -1.54 8.08
C GLY A 50 -14.12 -2.11 8.64
N LEU A 51 -13.56 -3.09 7.95
CA LEU A 51 -12.25 -3.64 8.30
C LEU A 51 -11.14 -2.87 7.58
N ILE A 52 -10.05 -2.63 8.28
CA ILE A 52 -8.82 -2.11 7.67
C ILE A 52 -8.42 -3.03 6.51
N ALA A 53 -8.07 -2.44 5.37
CA ALA A 53 -7.80 -3.13 4.11
C ALA A 53 -8.96 -3.94 3.51
N GLY A 54 -10.15 -3.94 4.12
CA GLY A 54 -11.27 -4.84 3.80
C GLY A 54 -11.94 -4.66 2.43
N VAL A 55 -11.61 -3.62 1.69
CA VAL A 55 -12.25 -3.30 0.41
C VAL A 55 -11.27 -3.48 -0.76
N GLN A 56 -10.72 -2.42 -1.31
CA GLN A 56 -9.87 -2.47 -2.51
C GLN A 56 -8.49 -3.07 -2.25
N SER A 57 -7.94 -2.85 -1.05
CA SER A 57 -6.59 -3.34 -0.71
C SER A 57 -6.49 -4.87 -0.68
N THR A 58 -7.60 -5.60 -0.46
CA THR A 58 -7.66 -7.06 -0.55
C THR A 58 -8.03 -7.58 -1.93
N ARG A 59 -8.34 -6.70 -2.89
CA ARG A 59 -8.78 -7.08 -4.24
C ARG A 59 -7.72 -6.85 -5.31
N ASN A 60 -6.52 -6.46 -4.91
CA ASN A 60 -5.39 -6.30 -5.81
C ASN A 60 -4.69 -7.65 -6.05
N TRP A 61 -3.79 -7.67 -7.02
CA TRP A 61 -3.01 -8.87 -7.36
C TRP A 61 -1.68 -8.95 -6.59
N GLY A 62 -1.45 -8.06 -5.64
CA GLY A 62 -0.23 -8.02 -4.84
C GLY A 62 1.03 -7.61 -5.62
N TRP A 63 0.89 -6.99 -6.78
CA TRP A 63 2.02 -6.60 -7.60
C TRP A 63 2.50 -5.18 -7.31
N VAL A 64 3.67 -5.07 -6.73
CA VAL A 64 4.42 -3.81 -6.63
C VAL A 64 5.38 -3.74 -7.81
N ARG A 65 5.01 -3.01 -8.86
CA ARG A 65 5.74 -3.01 -10.14
C ARG A 65 5.91 -1.62 -10.73
N GLN A 66 6.95 -1.46 -11.54
CA GLN A 66 7.19 -0.28 -12.38
C GLN A 66 6.79 -0.55 -13.83
N MET A 67 7.14 -1.74 -14.36
CA MET A 67 6.86 -2.13 -15.73
C MET A 67 5.36 -2.14 -16.05
N GLY A 68 4.98 -1.60 -17.21
CA GLY A 68 3.58 -1.50 -17.64
C GLY A 68 2.75 -0.47 -16.86
N ARG A 69 3.42 0.51 -16.23
CA ARG A 69 2.78 1.70 -15.65
C ARG A 69 2.76 2.84 -16.66
N ASP A 70 1.78 3.73 -16.49
CA ASP A 70 1.77 4.99 -17.23
C ASP A 70 3.05 5.79 -16.91
N PRO A 71 3.69 6.43 -17.91
CA PRO A 71 4.88 7.26 -17.68
C PRO A 71 4.70 8.32 -16.59
N LEU A 72 3.51 8.88 -16.44
CA LEU A 72 3.20 9.86 -15.39
C LEU A 72 3.17 9.24 -13.98
N GLU A 73 2.87 7.96 -13.88
CA GLU A 73 2.86 7.23 -12.59
C GLU A 73 4.25 6.68 -12.19
N LEU A 74 5.19 6.59 -13.14
CA LEU A 74 6.50 5.97 -12.90
C LEU A 74 7.27 6.57 -11.72
N PRO A 75 7.34 7.89 -11.52
CA PRO A 75 8.04 8.46 -10.37
C PRO A 75 7.47 7.95 -9.03
N LEU A 76 6.15 7.90 -8.90
CA LEU A 76 5.49 7.37 -7.71
C LEU A 76 5.73 5.87 -7.54
N ALA A 77 5.71 5.10 -8.64
CA ALA A 77 5.95 3.67 -8.60
C ALA A 77 7.39 3.33 -8.19
N ILE A 78 8.36 4.12 -8.64
CA ILE A 78 9.79 3.98 -8.26
C ILE A 78 9.96 4.26 -6.76
N GLU A 79 9.43 5.37 -6.28
CA GLU A 79 9.48 5.74 -4.87
C GLU A 79 8.78 4.69 -4.00
N SER A 80 7.59 4.27 -4.40
CA SER A 80 6.85 3.22 -3.70
C SER A 80 7.64 1.92 -3.59
N LEU A 81 8.30 1.49 -4.67
CA LEU A 81 9.14 0.29 -4.65
C LEU A 81 10.33 0.44 -3.70
N THR A 82 10.92 1.63 -3.64
CA THR A 82 12.01 1.95 -2.70
C THR A 82 11.54 1.84 -1.25
N LEU A 83 10.36 2.36 -0.95
CA LEU A 83 9.74 2.23 0.38
C LEU A 83 9.44 0.76 0.72
N TRP A 84 8.92 -0.03 -0.21
CA TRP A 84 8.63 -1.45 0.02
C TRP A 84 9.88 -2.28 0.34
N ARG A 85 11.04 -1.97 -0.24
CA ARG A 85 12.30 -2.68 0.04
C ARG A 85 12.73 -2.60 1.50
N THR A 86 12.39 -1.53 2.17
CA THR A 86 12.77 -1.27 3.57
C THR A 86 11.60 -1.39 4.55
N MET A 87 10.40 -1.69 4.05
CA MET A 87 9.18 -1.63 4.87
C MET A 87 9.22 -2.60 6.05
N ASN A 88 9.66 -3.85 5.85
CA ASN A 88 9.75 -4.82 6.94
C ASN A 88 10.64 -4.32 8.08
N THR A 89 11.80 -3.75 7.76
CA THR A 89 12.70 -3.17 8.77
C THR A 89 12.06 -1.94 9.44
N ARG A 90 11.36 -1.13 8.66
CA ARG A 90 10.74 0.11 9.14
C ARG A 90 9.62 -0.14 10.16
N ILE A 91 8.77 -1.12 9.90
CA ILE A 91 7.63 -1.43 10.78
C ILE A 91 7.92 -2.55 11.79
N GLY A 92 9.05 -3.25 11.64
CA GLY A 92 9.42 -4.37 12.50
C GLY A 92 8.64 -5.67 12.25
N GLU A 93 7.93 -5.76 11.11
CA GLU A 93 7.03 -6.86 10.78
C GLU A 93 7.18 -7.34 9.34
N GLU A 94 6.81 -8.58 9.05
CA GLU A 94 6.81 -9.15 7.70
C GLU A 94 5.59 -8.74 6.89
N THR A 95 5.81 -7.94 5.85
CA THR A 95 4.74 -7.52 4.91
C THR A 95 4.43 -8.56 3.83
N GLY A 96 5.25 -9.61 3.73
CA GLY A 96 5.18 -10.56 2.63
C GLY A 96 5.79 -10.04 1.31
N PHE A 97 6.32 -8.81 1.27
CA PHE A 97 6.96 -8.29 0.06
C PHE A 97 8.19 -9.11 -0.31
N ARG A 98 8.25 -9.54 -1.58
CA ARG A 98 9.39 -10.27 -2.15
C ARG A 98 9.72 -9.70 -3.51
N GLN A 99 10.95 -9.25 -3.69
CA GLN A 99 11.43 -8.76 -4.98
C GLN A 99 11.91 -9.94 -5.82
N ARG A 100 11.05 -10.47 -6.70
CA ARG A 100 11.34 -11.63 -7.58
C ARG A 100 11.47 -11.25 -9.05
N GLY A 101 11.18 -10.01 -9.40
CA GLY A 101 11.08 -9.56 -10.78
C GLY A 101 9.71 -9.88 -11.41
N ILE A 102 9.49 -9.33 -12.61
CA ILE A 102 8.30 -9.59 -13.43
C ILE A 102 8.77 -9.86 -14.85
N THR A 103 8.30 -10.94 -15.44
CA THR A 103 8.59 -11.29 -16.85
C THR A 103 7.40 -10.91 -17.70
N TYR A 104 7.66 -10.18 -18.77
CA TYR A 104 6.68 -9.90 -19.82
C TYR A 104 7.04 -10.72 -21.07
N ALA A 105 6.08 -11.49 -21.58
CA ALA A 105 6.23 -12.20 -22.83
C ALA A 105 5.62 -11.35 -23.95
N ALA A 106 6.38 -11.14 -25.03
CA ALA A 106 5.87 -10.54 -26.27
C ALA A 106 5.62 -11.63 -27.31
N PRO A 107 4.54 -11.52 -28.14
CA PRO A 107 4.37 -12.43 -29.28
C PRO A 107 5.51 -12.25 -30.25
N MET A 108 5.99 -13.35 -30.87
CA MET A 108 7.17 -13.42 -31.74
C MET A 108 7.18 -12.54 -33.00
N LYS A 109 6.11 -11.77 -33.27
CA LYS A 109 6.01 -10.86 -34.43
C LYS A 109 6.25 -9.39 -34.12
N VAL A 110 6.64 -9.02 -32.90
CA VAL A 110 6.96 -7.63 -32.57
C VAL A 110 8.45 -7.40 -32.78
N THR A 111 8.81 -6.73 -33.86
CA THR A 111 10.15 -6.18 -34.03
C THR A 111 10.35 -5.10 -32.99
N LEU A 112 11.06 -5.39 -31.91
CA LEU A 112 11.52 -4.39 -30.96
C LEU A 112 12.53 -3.50 -31.70
N ARG A 113 12.11 -2.30 -32.11
CA ARG A 113 13.08 -1.24 -32.43
C ARG A 113 13.53 -0.66 -31.07
N LEU A 114 14.75 -0.97 -30.73
CA LEU A 114 15.49 -0.33 -29.64
C LEU A 114 15.76 1.13 -29.99
#